data_6e67575af6127c40ad3069534211396f
#
_entry.id   6e67575af6127c40ad3069534211396f
#
_cell.length_a   1.000
_cell.length_b   1.000
_cell.length_c   1.000
_cell.angle_alpha   90.00
_cell.angle_beta   90.00
_cell.angle_gamma   90.00
#
_symmetry.space_group_name_H-M   'P 1'
#
loop_
_entity.id
_entity.type
_entity.pdbx_description
1 polymer ?
#
loop_
_entity_poly.entity_id
_entity_poly.type
_entity_poly.pdbx_seq_one_letter_code
_entity_poly.pdbx_strand_id
1 'polypeptide(L)'
;MVELKVPQVPPEMALEQVVKAMGTQYATILQTFVDKFGSEKVQKMIYPRLKEMGKQMAAMAPTVGITGKDAIAIASFLHLFEKEMMKIEGEPTEVSPNRVVKKITKCPAQNFSVDFCLSYQGVVDGIVEGINPEYKWTLAKFIPKGDPFCQWIVQKK
;
A
#
# COMPACT_ATOMS: atom_id res chain seq x y z
N MET A 1 30.07 35.31 10.04
CA MET A 1 29.48 34.10 9.40
C MET A 1 27.98 34.16 9.58
N VAL A 2 27.22 34.06 8.49
CA VAL A 2 25.73 34.01 8.59
C VAL A 2 25.37 32.57 8.85
N GLU A 3 24.76 32.31 9.99
CA GLU A 3 24.34 30.97 10.39
C GLU A 3 22.94 30.67 9.82
N LEU A 4 22.78 29.53 9.15
CA LEU A 4 21.48 29.10 8.64
C LEU A 4 20.60 28.66 9.81
N LYS A 5 19.50 29.36 10.03
CA LYS A 5 18.48 28.96 11.00
C LYS A 5 17.56 27.90 10.37
N VAL A 6 17.75 26.64 10.73
CA VAL A 6 16.88 25.54 10.32
C VAL A 6 15.80 25.35 11.38
N PRO A 7 14.51 25.56 11.06
CA PRO A 7 13.43 25.30 12.01
C PRO A 7 13.33 23.82 12.34
N GLN A 8 13.05 23.49 13.60
CA GLN A 8 12.79 22.12 14.01
C GLN A 8 11.36 21.74 13.60
N VAL A 9 11.24 20.67 12.83
CA VAL A 9 9.96 20.10 12.42
C VAL A 9 9.68 18.87 13.29
N PRO A 10 8.46 18.74 13.90
CA PRO A 10 8.09 17.53 14.63
C PRO A 10 8.26 16.29 13.77
N PRO A 11 8.79 15.17 14.30
CA PRO A 11 9.06 13.96 13.52
C PRO A 11 7.85 13.42 12.76
N GLU A 12 6.66 13.47 13.36
CA GLU A 12 5.42 13.04 12.72
C GLU A 12 5.06 13.88 11.50
N MET A 13 5.21 15.20 11.62
CA MET A 13 4.98 16.11 10.49
C MET A 13 6.03 15.92 9.41
N ALA A 14 7.29 15.70 9.76
CA ALA A 14 8.36 15.40 8.81
C ALA A 14 8.06 14.12 8.03
N LEU A 15 7.66 13.06 8.73
CA LEU A 15 7.29 11.79 8.09
C LEU A 15 6.11 11.94 7.13
N GLU A 16 5.06 12.64 7.53
CA GLU A 16 3.89 12.90 6.66
C GLU A 16 4.29 13.65 5.38
N GLN A 17 5.14 14.66 5.50
CA GLN A 17 5.64 15.41 4.34
C GLN A 17 6.52 14.55 3.43
N VAL A 18 7.37 13.69 3.99
CA VAL A 18 8.19 12.75 3.21
C VAL A 18 7.31 11.76 2.45
N VAL A 19 6.33 11.14 3.10
CA VAL A 19 5.40 10.20 2.47
C VAL A 19 4.66 10.87 1.32
N LYS A 20 4.14 12.08 1.54
CA LYS A 20 3.45 12.87 0.52
C LYS A 20 4.36 13.24 -0.66
N ALA A 21 5.58 13.71 -0.37
CA ALA A 21 6.53 14.09 -1.41
C ALA A 21 6.95 12.90 -2.27
N MET A 22 7.31 11.77 -1.64
CA MET A 22 7.69 10.54 -2.36
C MET A 22 6.53 9.97 -3.16
N GLY A 23 5.32 9.96 -2.59
CA GLY A 23 4.11 9.54 -3.29
C GLY A 23 3.83 10.40 -4.53
N THR A 24 3.98 11.72 -4.40
CA THR A 24 3.80 12.65 -5.53
C THR A 24 4.87 12.44 -6.61
N GLN A 25 6.15 12.26 -6.23
CA GLN A 25 7.22 11.97 -7.19
C GLN A 25 6.96 10.66 -7.94
N TYR A 26 6.62 9.60 -7.21
CA TYR A 26 6.29 8.32 -7.83
C TYR A 26 5.09 8.43 -8.77
N ALA A 27 4.01 9.08 -8.34
CA ALA A 27 2.83 9.30 -9.17
C ALA A 27 3.15 10.07 -10.45
N THR A 28 4.00 11.10 -10.37
CA THR A 28 4.43 11.90 -11.54
C THR A 28 5.24 11.05 -12.53
N ILE A 29 6.20 10.28 -12.03
CA ILE A 29 7.02 9.39 -12.87
C ILE A 29 6.13 8.33 -13.52
N LEU A 30 5.28 7.67 -12.75
CA LEU A 30 4.37 6.65 -13.24
C LEU A 30 3.44 7.21 -14.33
N GLN A 31 2.84 8.39 -14.10
CA GLN A 31 1.96 9.03 -15.08
C GLN A 31 2.70 9.36 -16.38
N THR A 32 3.94 9.85 -16.28
CA THR A 32 4.77 10.12 -17.46
C THR A 32 4.99 8.87 -18.32
N PHE A 33 5.20 7.72 -17.67
CA PHE A 33 5.32 6.44 -18.40
C PHE A 33 3.98 5.97 -18.97
N VAL A 34 2.89 6.12 -18.21
CA VAL A 34 1.54 5.76 -18.66
C VAL A 34 1.14 6.59 -19.87
N ASP A 35 1.38 7.89 -19.88
CA ASP A 35 1.08 8.78 -21.00
C ASP A 35 1.87 8.38 -22.26
N LYS A 36 3.10 7.93 -22.09
CA LYS A 36 3.97 7.56 -23.21
C LYS A 36 3.72 6.16 -23.75
N PHE A 37 3.46 5.18 -22.89
CA PHE A 37 3.47 3.76 -23.24
C PHE A 37 2.11 3.07 -23.05
N GLY A 38 1.14 3.74 -22.43
CA GLY A 38 -0.17 3.19 -22.05
C GLY A 38 -0.14 2.42 -20.73
N SER A 39 -1.24 2.50 -19.99
CA SER A 39 -1.41 1.91 -18.65
C SER A 39 -1.08 0.42 -18.62
N GLU A 40 -1.69 -0.38 -19.51
CA GLU A 40 -1.51 -1.83 -19.53
C GLU A 40 -0.04 -2.26 -19.68
N LYS A 41 0.70 -1.60 -20.57
CA LYS A 41 2.11 -1.92 -20.81
C LYS A 41 2.96 -1.55 -19.59
N VAL A 42 2.71 -0.38 -19.00
CA VAL A 42 3.44 0.08 -17.81
C VAL A 42 3.17 -0.86 -16.64
N GLN A 43 1.90 -1.20 -16.37
CA GLN A 43 1.55 -2.13 -15.30
C GLN A 43 2.22 -3.50 -15.48
N LYS A 44 2.21 -4.05 -16.69
CA LYS A 44 2.92 -5.32 -16.98
C LYS A 44 4.43 -5.25 -16.72
N MET A 45 5.05 -4.09 -16.95
CA MET A 45 6.49 -3.92 -16.73
C MET A 45 6.84 -3.79 -15.24
N ILE A 46 6.05 -3.04 -14.48
CA ILE A 46 6.37 -2.74 -13.07
C ILE A 46 5.88 -3.80 -12.10
N TYR A 47 4.74 -4.45 -12.39
CA TYR A 47 4.09 -5.41 -11.48
C TYR A 47 5.04 -6.52 -10.97
N PRO A 48 5.83 -7.22 -11.80
CA PRO A 48 6.73 -8.26 -11.29
C PRO A 48 7.78 -7.72 -10.30
N ARG A 49 8.27 -6.51 -10.53
CA ARG A 49 9.27 -5.87 -9.65
C ARG A 49 8.65 -5.45 -8.33
N LEU A 50 7.46 -4.87 -8.38
CA LEU A 50 6.72 -4.47 -7.18
C LEU A 50 6.30 -5.71 -6.36
N LYS A 51 5.93 -6.79 -7.02
CA LYS A 51 5.60 -8.06 -6.36
C LYS A 51 6.81 -8.65 -5.63
N GLU A 52 7.98 -8.63 -6.24
CA GLU A 52 9.21 -9.07 -5.59
C GLU A 52 9.57 -8.20 -4.38
N MET A 53 9.42 -6.88 -4.50
CA MET A 53 9.58 -5.97 -3.38
C MET A 53 8.61 -6.32 -2.24
N GLY A 54 7.36 -6.62 -2.56
CA GLY A 54 6.37 -7.04 -1.57
C GLY A 54 6.76 -8.33 -0.84
N LYS A 55 7.34 -9.32 -1.53
CA LYS A 55 7.85 -10.54 -0.89
C LYS A 55 9.00 -10.26 0.08
N GLN A 56 9.91 -9.37 -0.30
CA GLN A 56 10.99 -8.94 0.59
C GLN A 56 10.44 -8.24 1.84
N MET A 57 9.40 -7.41 1.68
CA MET A 57 8.72 -6.79 2.82
C MET A 57 8.03 -7.81 3.72
N ALA A 58 7.43 -8.86 3.17
CA ALA A 58 6.80 -9.94 3.94
C ALA A 58 7.79 -10.64 4.88
N ALA A 59 9.06 -10.73 4.52
CA ALA A 59 10.10 -11.29 5.37
C ALA A 59 10.32 -10.51 6.68
N MET A 60 9.85 -9.26 6.74
CA MET A 60 9.91 -8.44 7.95
C MET A 60 8.78 -8.73 8.95
N ALA A 61 7.72 -9.45 8.56
CA ALA A 61 6.57 -9.70 9.43
C ALA A 61 6.95 -10.29 10.79
N PRO A 62 7.85 -11.30 10.89
CA PRO A 62 8.26 -11.83 12.19
C PRO A 62 9.00 -10.81 13.07
N THR A 63 9.75 -9.88 12.49
CA THR A 63 10.53 -8.87 13.24
C THR A 63 9.63 -7.84 13.93
N VAL A 64 8.40 -7.69 13.45
CA VAL A 64 7.38 -6.84 14.06
C VAL A 64 6.33 -7.63 14.85
N GLY A 65 6.64 -8.90 15.18
CA GLY A 65 5.80 -9.75 16.04
C GLY A 65 4.67 -10.48 15.30
N ILE A 66 4.61 -10.45 13.96
CA ILE A 66 3.58 -11.12 13.18
C ILE A 66 4.13 -12.44 12.66
N THR A 67 3.79 -13.55 13.36
CA THR A 67 4.30 -14.90 13.06
C THR A 67 3.25 -15.85 12.49
N GLY A 68 1.96 -15.44 12.51
CA GLY A 68 0.86 -16.21 11.92
C GLY A 68 0.91 -16.23 10.39
N LYS A 69 0.11 -17.13 9.78
CA LYS A 69 0.03 -17.30 8.32
C LYS A 69 -1.41 -17.32 7.80
N ASP A 70 -2.36 -16.91 8.62
CA ASP A 70 -3.79 -16.81 8.25
C ASP A 70 -4.16 -15.42 7.74
N ALA A 71 -5.43 -15.21 7.40
CA ALA A 71 -5.90 -13.92 6.92
C ALA A 71 -5.71 -12.80 7.96
N ILE A 72 -5.79 -13.14 9.26
CA ILE A 72 -5.60 -12.15 10.34
C ILE A 72 -4.15 -11.69 10.37
N ALA A 73 -3.18 -12.60 10.31
CA ALA A 73 -1.76 -12.25 10.31
C ALA A 73 -1.38 -11.40 9.08
N ILE A 74 -1.85 -11.80 7.90
CA ILE A 74 -1.62 -11.06 6.65
C ILE A 74 -2.22 -9.65 6.76
N ALA A 75 -3.49 -9.56 7.17
CA ALA A 75 -4.19 -8.29 7.32
C ALA A 75 -3.55 -7.39 8.38
N SER A 76 -3.05 -7.96 9.48
CA SER A 76 -2.35 -7.22 10.54
C SER A 76 -1.06 -6.60 10.00
N PHE A 77 -0.29 -7.32 9.19
CA PHE A 77 0.91 -6.78 8.57
C PHE A 77 0.59 -5.67 7.56
N LEU A 78 -0.42 -5.86 6.72
CA LEU A 78 -0.90 -4.83 5.80
C LEU A 78 -1.41 -3.60 6.54
N HIS A 79 -2.17 -3.79 7.63
CA HIS A 79 -2.69 -2.69 8.43
C HIS A 79 -1.57 -1.88 9.09
N LEU A 80 -0.55 -2.56 9.64
CA LEU A 80 0.63 -1.91 10.21
C LEU A 80 1.35 -1.07 9.15
N PHE A 81 1.62 -1.65 7.98
CA PHE A 81 2.27 -0.96 6.88
C PHE A 81 1.47 0.26 6.41
N GLU A 82 0.17 0.10 6.18
CA GLU A 82 -0.73 1.17 5.78
C GLU A 82 -0.77 2.31 6.80
N LYS A 83 -0.96 1.97 8.08
CA LYS A 83 -1.11 2.95 9.16
C LYS A 83 0.19 3.71 9.44
N GLU A 84 1.28 2.98 9.66
CA GLU A 84 2.52 3.59 10.13
C GLU A 84 3.36 4.19 9.00
N MET A 85 3.43 3.52 7.85
CA MET A 85 4.29 3.95 6.75
C MET A 85 3.56 4.78 5.70
N MET A 86 2.30 4.44 5.39
CA MET A 86 1.54 5.09 4.32
C MET A 86 0.54 6.13 4.83
N LYS A 87 0.33 6.21 6.16
CA LYS A 87 -0.68 7.09 6.79
C LYS A 87 -2.09 6.88 6.22
N ILE A 88 -2.40 5.63 5.87
CA ILE A 88 -3.73 5.20 5.43
C ILE A 88 -4.52 4.77 6.66
N GLU A 89 -5.67 5.40 6.87
CA GLU A 89 -6.57 5.09 7.97
C GLU A 89 -7.75 4.24 7.48
N GLY A 90 -8.20 3.34 8.32
CA GLY A 90 -9.35 2.49 8.04
C GLY A 90 -9.45 1.34 9.03
N GLU A 91 -10.65 0.76 9.11
CA GLU A 91 -10.98 -0.25 10.10
C GLU A 91 -11.43 -1.56 9.45
N PRO A 92 -11.09 -2.71 10.06
CA PRO A 92 -11.63 -3.98 9.63
C PRO A 92 -13.14 -4.03 9.89
N THR A 93 -13.89 -4.49 8.90
CA THR A 93 -15.35 -4.69 8.98
C THR A 93 -15.74 -6.15 9.10
N GLU A 94 -14.81 -7.06 8.78
CA GLU A 94 -14.95 -8.50 8.96
C GLU A 94 -13.57 -9.06 9.32
N VAL A 95 -13.51 -9.93 10.34
CA VAL A 95 -12.26 -10.54 10.79
C VAL A 95 -12.48 -12.02 11.08
N SER A 96 -11.82 -12.89 10.33
CA SER A 96 -11.75 -14.32 10.59
C SER A 96 -10.40 -14.88 10.08
N PRO A 97 -9.99 -16.08 10.54
CA PRO A 97 -8.76 -16.71 10.04
C PRO A 97 -8.74 -16.94 8.52
N ASN A 98 -9.90 -17.08 7.90
CA ASN A 98 -10.00 -17.35 6.46
C ASN A 98 -10.25 -16.09 5.63
N ARG A 99 -10.70 -15.00 6.27
CA ARG A 99 -11.11 -13.78 5.56
C ARG A 99 -11.05 -12.55 6.46
N VAL A 100 -10.44 -11.49 5.96
CA VAL A 100 -10.48 -10.15 6.57
C VAL A 100 -10.91 -9.15 5.50
N VAL A 101 -11.83 -8.25 5.86
CA VAL A 101 -12.28 -7.13 5.03
C VAL A 101 -11.94 -5.84 5.77
N LYS A 102 -11.29 -4.91 5.09
CA LYS A 102 -11.00 -3.58 5.66
C LYS A 102 -11.58 -2.48 4.78
N LYS A 103 -12.27 -1.55 5.42
CA LYS A 103 -12.73 -0.30 4.81
C LYS A 103 -11.72 0.81 5.10
N ILE A 104 -11.27 1.50 4.06
CA ILE A 104 -10.37 2.64 4.17
C ILE A 104 -11.21 3.92 4.29
N THR A 105 -10.90 4.73 5.30
CA THR A 105 -11.61 5.99 5.59
C THR A 105 -10.81 7.21 5.19
N LYS A 106 -9.47 7.10 5.15
CA LYS A 106 -8.57 8.17 4.71
C LYS A 106 -7.36 7.58 4.01
N CYS A 107 -7.01 8.13 2.86
CA CYS A 107 -5.83 7.73 2.09
C CYS A 107 -5.16 8.98 1.52
N PRO A 108 -3.86 9.21 1.78
CA PRO A 108 -3.13 10.34 1.19
C PRO A 108 -3.11 10.31 -0.33
N ALA A 109 -3.27 9.13 -0.93
CA ALA A 109 -3.26 8.92 -2.38
C ALA A 109 -4.66 8.92 -3.02
N GLN A 110 -5.73 9.29 -2.29
CA GLN A 110 -7.10 9.25 -2.81
C GLN A 110 -7.34 10.11 -4.07
N ASN A 111 -6.51 11.12 -4.29
CA ASN A 111 -6.58 12.01 -5.45
C ASN A 111 -5.58 11.64 -6.56
N PHE A 112 -4.84 10.53 -6.41
CA PHE A 112 -3.94 10.06 -7.44
C PHE A 112 -4.68 9.23 -8.49
N SER A 113 -4.00 8.95 -9.61
CA SER A 113 -4.62 8.20 -10.71
C SER A 113 -4.93 6.75 -10.34
N VAL A 114 -5.83 6.14 -11.13
CA VAL A 114 -6.11 4.69 -11.05
C VAL A 114 -4.81 3.89 -11.17
N ASP A 115 -3.92 4.28 -12.09
CA ASP A 115 -2.66 3.60 -12.33
C ASP A 115 -1.74 3.58 -11.11
N PHE A 116 -1.73 4.68 -10.34
CA PHE A 116 -1.01 4.73 -9.07
C PHE A 116 -1.53 3.67 -8.09
N CYS A 117 -2.84 3.58 -7.90
CA CYS A 117 -3.43 2.58 -7.01
C CYS A 117 -3.19 1.14 -7.50
N LEU A 118 -3.30 0.90 -8.82
CA LEU A 118 -3.03 -0.41 -9.41
C LEU A 118 -1.57 -0.82 -9.27
N SER A 119 -0.63 0.12 -9.28
CA SER A 119 0.78 -0.20 -9.07
C SER A 119 1.05 -0.78 -7.68
N TYR A 120 0.31 -0.34 -6.67
CA TYR A 120 0.38 -0.91 -5.32
C TYR A 120 -0.08 -2.36 -5.24
N GLN A 121 -0.94 -2.81 -6.14
CA GLN A 121 -1.42 -4.18 -6.14
C GLN A 121 -0.27 -5.19 -6.21
N GLY A 122 0.76 -4.91 -7.02
CA GLY A 122 1.94 -5.77 -7.07
C GLY A 122 2.61 -5.93 -5.71
N VAL A 123 2.82 -4.84 -4.97
CA VAL A 123 3.43 -4.87 -3.64
C VAL A 123 2.59 -5.70 -2.67
N VAL A 124 1.29 -5.45 -2.62
CA VAL A 124 0.38 -6.15 -1.70
C VAL A 124 0.28 -7.64 -2.04
N ASP A 125 0.17 -7.98 -3.34
CA ASP A 125 0.17 -9.38 -3.78
C ASP A 125 1.48 -10.09 -3.39
N GLY A 126 2.61 -9.38 -3.47
CA GLY A 126 3.90 -9.88 -3.01
C GLY A 126 3.95 -10.13 -1.50
N ILE A 127 3.43 -9.21 -0.70
CA ILE A 127 3.32 -9.37 0.76
C ILE A 127 2.46 -10.58 1.11
N VAL A 128 1.28 -10.69 0.51
CA VAL A 128 0.36 -11.81 0.76
C VAL A 128 0.99 -13.13 0.40
N GLU A 129 1.57 -13.24 -0.80
CA GLU A 129 2.24 -14.47 -1.27
C GLU A 129 3.47 -14.81 -0.42
N GLY A 130 4.22 -13.82 0.04
CA GLY A 130 5.40 -14.00 0.89
C GLY A 130 5.05 -14.50 2.29
N ILE A 131 3.90 -14.11 2.85
CA ILE A 131 3.42 -14.62 4.14
C ILE A 131 2.76 -15.99 3.96
N ASN A 132 1.78 -16.10 3.03
CA ASN A 132 1.12 -17.37 2.72
C ASN A 132 0.50 -17.35 1.31
N PRO A 133 1.03 -18.15 0.36
CA PRO A 133 0.54 -18.21 -1.01
C PRO A 133 -0.87 -18.82 -1.18
N GLU A 134 -1.45 -19.43 -0.14
CA GLU A 134 -2.84 -19.93 -0.16
C GLU A 134 -3.87 -18.81 -0.09
N TYR A 135 -3.44 -17.59 0.24
CA TYR A 135 -4.32 -16.43 0.34
C TYR A 135 -4.17 -15.52 -0.87
N LYS A 136 -5.18 -14.70 -1.09
CA LYS A 136 -5.17 -13.61 -2.07
C LYS A 136 -5.67 -12.32 -1.44
N TRP A 137 -5.20 -11.23 -1.97
CA TRP A 137 -5.72 -9.90 -1.73
C TRP A 137 -6.56 -9.44 -2.92
N THR A 138 -7.58 -8.64 -2.67
CA THR A 138 -8.43 -8.04 -3.71
C THR A 138 -8.84 -6.65 -3.29
N LEU A 139 -8.63 -5.66 -4.16
CA LEU A 139 -9.19 -4.33 -4.01
C LEU A 139 -10.63 -4.36 -4.55
N ALA A 140 -11.60 -4.51 -3.63
CA ALA A 140 -13.01 -4.71 -3.97
C ALA A 140 -13.69 -3.39 -4.37
N LYS A 141 -13.28 -2.27 -3.76
CA LYS A 141 -13.75 -0.92 -4.07
C LYS A 141 -12.60 0.05 -3.96
N PHE A 142 -12.56 1.07 -4.84
CA PHE A 142 -11.59 2.14 -4.68
C PHE A 142 -12.01 3.47 -5.33
N ILE A 143 -11.78 4.55 -4.58
CA ILE A 143 -12.20 5.91 -4.90
C ILE A 143 -11.77 6.37 -6.31
N PRO A 144 -10.54 6.14 -6.78
CA PRO A 144 -10.15 6.56 -8.13
C PRO A 144 -10.97 5.96 -9.28
N LYS A 145 -11.73 4.89 -9.03
CA LYS A 145 -12.72 4.33 -10.00
C LYS A 145 -14.14 4.84 -9.80
N GLY A 146 -14.36 5.76 -8.85
CA GLY A 146 -15.67 6.33 -8.56
C GLY A 146 -16.43 5.66 -7.43
N ASP A 147 -15.82 4.71 -6.70
CA ASP A 147 -16.42 4.15 -5.50
C ASP A 147 -16.47 5.18 -4.36
N PRO A 148 -17.46 5.10 -3.44
CA PRO A 148 -17.57 6.04 -2.34
C PRO A 148 -16.50 5.86 -1.25
N PHE A 149 -15.76 4.75 -1.25
CA PHE A 149 -14.66 4.43 -0.35
C PHE A 149 -13.78 3.34 -0.95
N CYS A 150 -12.59 3.17 -0.39
CA CYS A 150 -11.75 2.03 -0.74
C CYS A 150 -12.04 0.85 0.22
N GLN A 151 -11.99 -0.37 -0.31
CA GLN A 151 -12.16 -1.60 0.46
C GLN A 151 -11.28 -2.70 -0.10
N TRP A 152 -10.52 -3.35 0.77
CA TRP A 152 -9.80 -4.54 0.37
C TRP A 152 -10.20 -5.79 1.18
N ILE A 153 -9.90 -6.93 0.61
CA ILE A 153 -10.23 -8.24 1.13
C ILE A 153 -8.99 -9.11 1.06
N VAL A 154 -8.59 -9.68 2.18
CA VAL A 154 -7.66 -10.82 2.25
C VAL A 154 -8.47 -12.05 2.51
N GLN A 155 -8.37 -13.07 1.67
CA GLN A 155 -9.11 -14.31 1.86
C GLN A 155 -8.35 -15.52 1.30
N LYS A 156 -8.67 -16.70 1.83
CA LYS A 156 -8.18 -17.98 1.28
C LYS A 156 -8.67 -18.13 -0.17
N LYS A 157 -7.80 -18.71 -1.02
CA LYS A 157 -8.12 -19.00 -2.44
C LYS A 157 -9.15 -20.09 -2.58
#